data_fd07a0f158f70fb838faf3f81382d52f
#
_entry.id   fd07a0f158f70fb838faf3f81382d52f
#
_cell.length_a   1.000
_cell.length_b   1.000
_cell.length_c   1.000
_cell.angle_alpha   90.00
_cell.angle_beta   90.00
_cell.angle_gamma   90.00
#
_symmetry.space_group_name_H-M   'P 1'
#
loop_
_entity.id
_entity.type
_entity.pdbx_description
1 polymer ?
#
loop_
_entity_poly.entity_id
_entity_poly.type
_entity_poly.pdbx_seq_one_letter_code
_entity_poly.pdbx_strand_id
1 'polypeptide(L)'
;MTNDNKQPGYTLKKHIVKFLTFWIFPEILRKYAARRLRWHFGIGAKPETLAERLNYQRHIKRARKEAATKNIFAYRIVSLGSDCFSRTIPTLWGIKPRKKQGEPGCPFDLSNNALPGILKNLREDFSEYFTNMYFNGKHWYLPQSDSLFCHEDDCGQNDDNKIRERFTRRIKNFQNVISHDVPILFINRYCPASNLTKEKAVDLYNE
;
A
#
# COMPACT_ATOMS: atom_id res chain seq x y z
N MET A 1 19.52 -0.58 -2.79
CA MET A 1 19.19 0.85 -2.65
C MET A 1 20.02 1.42 -1.51
N THR A 2 21.03 2.17 -1.86
CA THR A 2 21.98 2.76 -0.93
C THR A 2 21.30 3.78 -0.04
N ASN A 3 21.67 3.77 1.21
CA ASN A 3 21.16 4.60 2.31
C ASN A 3 21.57 6.08 2.13
N ASP A 4 21.13 6.73 1.05
CA ASP A 4 21.46 8.13 0.69
C ASP A 4 20.90 9.18 1.64
N ASN A 5 20.11 8.74 2.63
CA ASN A 5 19.45 9.66 3.58
C ASN A 5 20.33 10.16 4.72
N LYS A 6 21.61 9.74 4.81
CA LYS A 6 22.51 10.10 5.92
C LYS A 6 23.63 11.09 5.55
N GLN A 7 23.66 11.60 4.32
CA GLN A 7 24.66 12.61 3.98
C GLN A 7 24.33 13.97 4.61
N PRO A 8 25.27 14.64 5.28
CA PRO A 8 25.04 15.95 5.93
C PRO A 8 24.47 17.00 4.98
N GLY A 9 24.90 17.03 3.72
CA GLY A 9 24.38 17.93 2.69
C GLY A 9 22.91 17.70 2.31
N TYR A 10 22.38 16.47 2.46
CA TYR A 10 20.99 16.17 2.17
C TYR A 10 20.04 16.80 3.19
N THR A 11 20.40 16.77 4.45
CA THR A 11 19.62 17.38 5.55
C THR A 11 19.57 18.90 5.41
N LEU A 12 20.72 19.53 5.14
CA LEU A 12 20.81 20.98 4.92
C LEU A 12 19.93 21.43 3.75
N LYS A 13 20.02 20.77 2.60
CA LYS A 13 19.19 21.07 1.43
C LYS A 13 17.68 20.97 1.73
N LYS A 14 17.25 20.01 2.53
CA LYS A 14 15.84 19.91 2.96
C LYS A 14 15.40 21.09 3.83
N HIS A 15 16.22 21.55 4.74
CA HIS A 15 15.93 22.71 5.59
C HIS A 15 15.82 23.99 4.79
N ILE A 16 16.73 24.22 3.83
CA ILE A 16 16.70 25.37 2.91
C ILE A 16 15.37 25.35 2.11
N VAL A 17 14.98 24.22 1.51
CA VAL A 17 13.72 24.12 0.79
C VAL A 17 12.53 24.44 1.69
N LYS A 18 12.50 23.91 2.91
CA LYS A 18 11.42 24.17 3.87
C LYS A 18 11.32 25.65 4.22
N PHE A 19 12.45 26.31 4.43
CA PHE A 19 12.52 27.74 4.72
C PHE A 19 12.03 28.57 3.53
N LEU A 20 12.53 28.34 2.32
CA LEU A 20 12.14 29.06 1.11
C LEU A 20 10.67 28.91 0.72
N THR A 21 10.02 27.80 1.14
CA THR A 21 8.61 27.55 0.79
C THR A 21 7.65 27.86 1.94
N PHE A 22 8.14 28.28 3.10
CA PHE A 22 7.31 28.54 4.29
C PHE A 22 6.24 29.61 4.05
N TRP A 23 6.57 30.66 3.29
CA TRP A 23 5.69 31.81 3.03
C TRP A 23 4.66 31.60 1.92
N ILE A 24 4.65 30.44 1.25
CA ILE A 24 3.74 30.20 0.13
C ILE A 24 2.38 29.71 0.63
N PHE A 25 1.34 30.49 0.43
CA PHE A 25 -0.06 30.15 0.62
C PHE A 25 -0.78 30.13 -0.72
N PRO A 26 -1.69 29.16 -0.99
CA PRO A 26 -2.19 28.07 -0.15
C PRO A 26 -1.25 26.84 -0.11
N GLU A 27 -1.51 25.92 0.82
CA GLU A 27 -0.67 24.75 1.12
C GLU A 27 -0.32 23.90 -0.13
N ILE A 28 -1.24 23.82 -1.09
CA ILE A 28 -1.03 23.07 -2.34
C ILE A 28 0.11 23.67 -3.18
N LEU A 29 0.21 24.99 -3.26
CA LEU A 29 1.27 25.69 -3.98
C LEU A 29 2.60 25.56 -3.24
N ARG A 30 2.58 25.65 -1.93
CA ARG A 30 3.76 25.43 -1.07
C ARG A 30 4.35 24.03 -1.28
N LYS A 31 3.52 22.98 -1.28
CA LYS A 31 3.95 21.60 -1.51
C LYS A 31 4.49 21.41 -2.92
N TYR A 32 3.90 22.05 -3.91
CA TYR A 32 4.36 22.03 -5.29
C TYR A 32 5.73 22.71 -5.42
N ALA A 33 5.88 23.92 -4.91
CA ALA A 33 7.15 24.66 -4.94
C ALA A 33 8.27 23.91 -4.20
N ALA A 34 7.97 23.33 -3.04
CA ALA A 34 8.91 22.52 -2.28
C ALA A 34 9.40 21.27 -3.02
N ARG A 35 8.52 20.59 -3.80
CA ARG A 35 8.91 19.47 -4.65
C ARG A 35 9.80 19.91 -5.79
N ARG A 36 9.48 21.02 -6.43
CA ARG A 36 10.23 21.57 -7.55
C ARG A 36 11.64 22.01 -7.14
N LEU A 37 11.74 22.70 -6.01
CA LEU A 37 13.03 23.09 -5.43
C LEU A 37 13.86 21.86 -5.01
N ARG A 38 13.26 20.86 -4.38
CA ARG A 38 13.97 19.61 -4.06
C ARG A 38 14.57 18.96 -5.31
N TRP A 39 13.81 18.88 -6.39
CA TRP A 39 14.30 18.32 -7.64
C TRP A 39 15.46 19.15 -8.22
N HIS A 40 15.38 20.48 -8.21
CA HIS A 40 16.51 21.35 -8.60
C HIS A 40 17.77 21.13 -7.77
N PHE A 41 17.61 20.79 -6.49
CA PHE A 41 18.75 20.42 -5.63
C PHE A 41 19.18 18.96 -5.77
N GLY A 42 18.66 18.22 -6.75
CA GLY A 42 18.97 16.81 -6.96
C GLY A 42 18.36 15.87 -5.90
N ILE A 43 17.29 16.32 -5.22
CA ILE A 43 16.60 15.54 -4.19
C ILE A 43 15.27 15.01 -4.75
N GLY A 44 15.21 13.73 -5.07
CA GLY A 44 13.97 13.04 -5.46
C GLY A 44 13.62 13.11 -6.94
N ALA A 45 12.48 12.51 -7.30
CA ALA A 45 12.01 12.40 -8.67
C ALA A 45 11.51 13.75 -9.23
N LYS A 46 11.50 13.86 -10.58
CA LYS A 46 10.92 15.00 -11.31
C LYS A 46 9.49 15.24 -10.81
N PRO A 47 9.16 16.46 -10.37
CA PRO A 47 7.82 16.76 -9.89
C PRO A 47 6.81 16.77 -11.05
N GLU A 48 5.61 16.29 -10.75
CA GLU A 48 4.45 16.48 -11.62
C GLU A 48 4.23 17.96 -11.92
N THR A 49 3.70 18.27 -13.07
CA THR A 49 3.26 19.62 -13.41
C THR A 49 2.06 20.04 -12.54
N LEU A 50 1.84 21.34 -12.41
CA LEU A 50 0.67 21.84 -11.69
C LEU A 50 -0.64 21.33 -12.30
N ALA A 51 -0.70 21.26 -13.63
CA ALA A 51 -1.86 20.77 -14.37
C ALA A 51 -2.15 19.29 -14.06
N GLU A 52 -1.13 18.43 -14.10
CA GLU A 52 -1.26 17.00 -13.73
C GLU A 52 -1.76 16.85 -12.29
N ARG A 53 -1.22 17.63 -11.37
CA ARG A 53 -1.64 17.60 -9.98
C ARG A 53 -3.09 18.06 -9.78
N LEU A 54 -3.52 19.11 -10.45
CA LEU A 54 -4.90 19.59 -10.41
C LEU A 54 -5.86 18.56 -11.01
N ASN A 55 -5.47 17.94 -12.12
CA ASN A 55 -6.24 16.85 -12.73
C ASN A 55 -6.36 15.66 -11.77
N TYR A 56 -5.27 15.26 -11.13
CA TYR A 56 -5.30 14.19 -10.13
C TYR A 56 -6.24 14.52 -8.95
N GLN A 57 -6.24 15.76 -8.46
CA GLN A 57 -7.17 16.20 -7.41
C GLN A 57 -8.63 16.17 -7.87
N ARG A 58 -8.92 16.52 -9.13
CA ARG A 58 -10.26 16.39 -9.71
C ARG A 58 -10.69 14.93 -9.79
N HIS A 59 -9.79 14.01 -10.20
CA HIS A 59 -10.05 12.57 -10.18
C HIS A 59 -10.40 12.06 -8.78
N ILE A 60 -9.63 12.46 -7.76
CA ILE A 60 -9.92 12.06 -6.37
C ILE A 60 -11.31 12.55 -5.95
N LYS A 61 -11.64 13.82 -6.22
CA LYS A 61 -12.97 14.39 -5.87
C LYS A 61 -14.09 13.61 -6.56
N ARG A 62 -13.92 13.29 -7.85
CA ARG A 62 -14.88 12.51 -8.62
C ARG A 62 -15.06 11.11 -8.06
N ALA A 63 -13.96 10.38 -7.80
CA ALA A 63 -13.99 9.05 -7.23
C ALA A 63 -14.68 9.02 -5.86
N ARG A 64 -14.43 10.02 -5.00
CA ARG A 64 -15.13 10.13 -3.71
C ARG A 64 -16.61 10.40 -3.86
N LYS A 65 -17.01 11.25 -4.83
CA LYS A 65 -18.42 11.49 -5.13
C LYS A 65 -19.11 10.23 -5.60
N GLU A 66 -18.49 9.48 -6.51
CA GLU A 66 -19.00 8.19 -6.99
C GLU A 66 -19.09 7.15 -5.86
N ALA A 67 -18.08 7.08 -4.99
CA ALA A 67 -18.10 6.21 -3.83
C ALA A 67 -19.26 6.55 -2.87
N ALA A 68 -19.53 7.83 -2.65
CA ALA A 68 -20.68 8.28 -1.85
C ALA A 68 -22.01 7.91 -2.52
N THR A 69 -22.15 8.15 -3.82
CA THR A 69 -23.37 7.80 -4.58
C THR A 69 -23.66 6.31 -4.55
N LYS A 70 -22.62 5.46 -4.58
CA LYS A 70 -22.73 4.00 -4.51
C LYS A 70 -22.71 3.46 -3.07
N ASN A 71 -22.79 4.31 -2.09
CA ASN A 71 -22.76 3.97 -0.66
C ASN A 71 -21.52 3.14 -0.25
N ILE A 72 -20.38 3.30 -0.93
CA ILE A 72 -19.14 2.53 -0.65
C ILE A 72 -18.62 2.80 0.76
N PHE A 73 -18.88 3.99 1.32
CA PHE A 73 -18.46 4.34 2.70
C PHE A 73 -19.19 3.56 3.79
N ALA A 74 -20.28 2.85 3.46
CA ALA A 74 -20.93 1.91 4.38
C ALA A 74 -20.20 0.58 4.51
N TYR A 75 -19.26 0.32 3.59
CA TYR A 75 -18.48 -0.92 3.57
C TYR A 75 -17.13 -0.74 4.25
N ARG A 76 -16.68 -1.78 4.92
CA ARG A 76 -15.29 -1.88 5.35
C ARG A 76 -14.44 -2.39 4.18
N ILE A 77 -13.49 -1.57 3.75
CA ILE A 77 -12.66 -1.90 2.59
C ILE A 77 -11.45 -2.69 3.03
N VAL A 78 -11.30 -3.90 2.51
CA VAL A 78 -10.18 -4.81 2.77
C VAL A 78 -9.41 -5.09 1.49
N SER A 79 -8.09 -4.90 1.54
CA SER A 79 -7.21 -5.25 0.43
C SER A 79 -6.96 -6.76 0.39
N LEU A 80 -7.17 -7.37 -0.77
CA LEU A 80 -6.69 -8.70 -1.12
C LEU A 80 -5.57 -8.62 -2.18
N GLY A 81 -4.81 -7.52 -2.20
CA GLY A 81 -3.97 -7.08 -3.29
C GLY A 81 -2.98 -8.08 -3.86
N SER A 82 -2.87 -8.08 -5.18
CA SER A 82 -1.69 -8.63 -5.89
C SER A 82 -0.47 -7.76 -5.69
N ASP A 83 -0.67 -6.51 -5.23
CA ASP A 83 0.35 -5.52 -4.92
C ASP A 83 -0.17 -4.51 -3.87
N CYS A 84 0.67 -3.55 -3.50
CA CYS A 84 0.34 -2.51 -2.53
C CYS A 84 -0.74 -1.51 -3.01
N PHE A 85 -1.09 -1.48 -4.30
CA PHE A 85 -2.05 -0.50 -4.83
C PHE A 85 -3.47 -0.73 -4.30
N SER A 86 -3.88 -1.98 -4.09
CA SER A 86 -5.20 -2.32 -3.52
C SER A 86 -5.42 -1.68 -2.15
N ARG A 87 -4.36 -1.46 -1.38
CA ARG A 87 -4.37 -0.74 -0.12
C ARG A 87 -4.18 0.77 -0.31
N THR A 88 -3.18 1.17 -1.11
CA THR A 88 -2.72 2.55 -1.14
C THR A 88 -3.65 3.48 -1.91
N ILE A 89 -4.23 3.05 -3.03
CA ILE A 89 -5.10 3.88 -3.85
C ILE A 89 -6.37 4.32 -3.10
N PRO A 90 -7.17 3.41 -2.52
CA PRO A 90 -8.36 3.82 -1.76
C PRO A 90 -8.01 4.74 -0.58
N THR A 91 -6.87 4.50 0.07
CA THR A 91 -6.39 5.35 1.18
C THR A 91 -5.97 6.75 0.69
N LEU A 92 -5.26 6.84 -0.43
CA LEU A 92 -4.86 8.12 -1.04
C LEU A 92 -6.07 8.93 -1.49
N TRP A 93 -7.09 8.26 -2.00
CA TRP A 93 -8.34 8.90 -2.43
C TRP A 93 -9.27 9.25 -1.27
N GLY A 94 -8.95 8.81 -0.04
CA GLY A 94 -9.75 9.07 1.16
C GLY A 94 -11.07 8.30 1.17
N ILE A 95 -11.12 7.17 0.48
CA ILE A 95 -12.24 6.21 0.49
C ILE A 95 -12.05 5.23 1.64
N LYS A 96 -10.81 4.76 1.85
CA LYS A 96 -10.41 3.91 2.99
C LYS A 96 -9.71 4.78 4.05
N PRO A 97 -9.96 4.58 5.35
CA PRO A 97 -9.25 5.27 6.42
C PRO A 97 -7.73 5.02 6.38
N ARG A 98 -6.98 5.92 6.99
CA ARG A 98 -5.53 5.77 7.14
C ARG A 98 -5.19 5.06 8.45
N LYS A 99 -3.99 4.48 8.53
CA LYS A 99 -3.47 3.88 9.78
C LYS A 99 -3.54 4.87 10.97
N LYS A 100 -3.28 6.16 10.75
CA LYS A 100 -3.40 7.22 11.78
C LYS A 100 -4.83 7.44 12.28
N GLN A 101 -5.83 6.94 11.56
CA GLN A 101 -7.25 7.01 11.89
C GLN A 101 -7.76 5.69 12.49
N GLY A 102 -6.85 4.82 12.94
CA GLY A 102 -7.18 3.55 13.57
C GLY A 102 -7.37 2.36 12.61
N GLU A 103 -7.18 2.57 11.30
CA GLU A 103 -7.33 1.46 10.35
C GLU A 103 -6.24 0.40 10.56
N PRO A 104 -6.61 -0.85 10.90
CA PRO A 104 -5.64 -1.91 11.10
C PRO A 104 -4.96 -2.33 9.79
N GLY A 105 -3.72 -2.78 9.88
CA GLY A 105 -3.04 -3.42 8.75
C GLY A 105 -3.46 -4.86 8.64
N CYS A 106 -3.77 -5.33 7.43
CA CYS A 106 -4.12 -6.71 7.11
C CYS A 106 -2.98 -7.42 6.36
N PRO A 107 -2.95 -8.76 6.27
CA PRO A 107 -1.80 -9.50 5.74
C PRO A 107 -1.51 -9.18 4.27
N PHE A 108 -2.51 -8.85 3.47
CA PHE A 108 -2.37 -8.59 2.04
C PHE A 108 -2.23 -7.10 1.68
N ASP A 109 -2.09 -6.21 2.66
CA ASP A 109 -2.10 -4.75 2.43
C ASP A 109 -0.87 -4.22 1.67
N LEU A 110 0.32 -4.72 1.97
CA LEU A 110 1.60 -4.19 1.49
C LEU A 110 2.55 -5.31 1.06
N SER A 111 2.02 -6.35 0.46
CA SER A 111 2.76 -7.48 -0.08
C SER A 111 2.32 -7.76 -1.51
N ASN A 112 3.19 -8.41 -2.27
CA ASN A 112 2.82 -8.96 -3.56
C ASN A 112 2.33 -10.38 -3.34
N ASN A 113 1.10 -10.66 -3.74
CA ASN A 113 0.48 -11.96 -3.53
C ASN A 113 -0.17 -12.45 -4.82
N ALA A 114 0.08 -13.70 -5.19
CA ALA A 114 -0.69 -14.34 -6.25
C ALA A 114 -2.11 -14.64 -5.75
N LEU A 115 -3.14 -14.43 -6.58
CA LEU A 115 -4.52 -14.68 -6.19
C LEU A 115 -4.75 -16.12 -5.70
N PRO A 116 -4.23 -17.17 -6.35
CA PRO A 116 -4.34 -18.53 -5.82
C PRO A 116 -3.78 -18.70 -4.41
N GLY A 117 -2.65 -18.03 -4.12
CA GLY A 117 -2.05 -18.04 -2.79
C GLY A 117 -2.89 -17.31 -1.73
N ILE A 118 -3.55 -16.21 -2.11
CA ILE A 118 -4.51 -15.53 -1.23
C ILE A 118 -5.67 -16.46 -0.90
N LEU A 119 -6.28 -17.09 -1.90
CA LEU A 119 -7.40 -18.03 -1.72
C LEU A 119 -6.99 -19.22 -0.86
N LYS A 120 -5.81 -19.80 -1.09
CA LYS A 120 -5.26 -20.87 -0.25
C LYS A 120 -5.19 -20.44 1.21
N ASN A 121 -4.55 -19.29 1.50
CA ASN A 121 -4.44 -18.77 2.87
C ASN A 121 -5.81 -18.54 3.54
N LEU A 122 -6.81 -18.08 2.79
CA LEU A 122 -8.16 -17.86 3.30
C LEU A 122 -8.89 -19.18 3.59
N ARG A 123 -8.77 -20.19 2.71
CA ARG A 123 -9.36 -21.52 2.90
C ARG A 123 -8.75 -22.27 4.08
N GLU A 124 -7.46 -22.11 4.30
CA GLU A 124 -6.69 -22.78 5.36
C GLU A 124 -6.63 -21.96 6.67
N ASP A 125 -7.39 -20.86 6.76
CA ASP A 125 -7.35 -19.93 7.91
C ASP A 125 -5.92 -19.58 8.35
N PHE A 126 -5.03 -19.37 7.38
CA PHE A 126 -3.61 -19.02 7.57
C PHE A 126 -2.79 -20.06 8.35
N SER A 127 -3.25 -21.30 8.51
CA SER A 127 -2.55 -22.35 9.28
C SER A 127 -1.12 -22.59 8.78
N GLU A 128 -0.93 -22.60 7.45
CA GLU A 128 0.34 -22.85 6.78
C GLU A 128 1.04 -21.56 6.32
N TYR A 129 0.61 -20.38 6.79
CA TYR A 129 1.03 -19.09 6.24
C TYR A 129 2.55 -18.88 6.23
N PHE A 130 3.25 -19.34 7.27
CA PHE A 130 4.68 -19.15 7.42
C PHE A 130 5.52 -20.38 7.03
N THR A 131 4.89 -21.42 6.47
CA THR A 131 5.59 -22.65 6.12
C THR A 131 6.62 -22.38 5.01
N ASN A 132 7.86 -22.82 5.25
CA ASN A 132 9.00 -22.64 4.34
C ASN A 132 9.29 -21.17 3.97
N MET A 133 8.88 -20.20 4.81
CA MET A 133 9.23 -18.80 4.64
C MET A 133 10.77 -18.63 4.68
N TYR A 134 11.31 -17.87 3.72
CA TYR A 134 12.73 -17.58 3.67
C TYR A 134 13.05 -16.18 3.14
N PHE A 135 14.26 -15.70 3.44
CA PHE A 135 14.79 -14.45 2.92
C PHE A 135 15.55 -14.70 1.61
N ASN A 136 15.13 -14.11 0.51
CA ASN A 136 15.72 -14.34 -0.82
C ASN A 136 16.93 -13.44 -1.15
N GLY A 137 17.56 -12.84 -0.14
CA GLY A 137 18.65 -11.86 -0.28
C GLY A 137 18.19 -10.41 -0.36
N LYS A 138 16.89 -10.16 -0.58
CA LYS A 138 16.31 -8.81 -0.66
C LYS A 138 15.01 -8.68 0.10
N HIS A 139 14.14 -9.66 0.01
CA HIS A 139 12.81 -9.65 0.61
C HIS A 139 12.49 -11.01 1.23
N TRP A 140 11.55 -11.02 2.16
CA TRP A 140 10.96 -12.25 2.67
C TRP A 140 9.95 -12.81 1.68
N TYR A 141 10.00 -14.11 1.46
CA TYR A 141 9.16 -14.83 0.50
C TYR A 141 8.47 -16.01 1.15
N LEU A 142 7.19 -16.23 0.80
CA LEU A 142 6.38 -17.35 1.22
C LEU A 142 6.05 -18.21 -0.01
N PRO A 143 6.73 -19.35 -0.20
CA PRO A 143 6.54 -20.17 -1.38
C PRO A 143 5.15 -20.82 -1.48
N GLN A 144 4.54 -21.13 -0.34
CA GLN A 144 3.21 -21.76 -0.28
C GLN A 144 2.09 -20.91 -0.90
N SER A 145 2.23 -19.60 -0.83
CA SER A 145 1.23 -18.65 -1.33
C SER A 145 1.77 -17.72 -2.41
N ASP A 146 2.98 -17.96 -2.90
CA ASP A 146 3.68 -17.07 -3.84
C ASP A 146 3.58 -15.60 -3.42
N SER A 147 3.94 -15.33 -2.17
CA SER A 147 3.83 -14.01 -1.57
C SER A 147 5.20 -13.41 -1.26
N LEU A 148 5.39 -12.14 -1.61
CA LEU A 148 6.62 -11.38 -1.41
C LEU A 148 6.39 -10.17 -0.52
N PHE A 149 7.16 -10.03 0.56
CA PHE A 149 7.08 -8.90 1.49
C PHE A 149 8.07 -7.81 1.11
N CYS A 150 7.67 -6.94 0.20
CA CYS A 150 8.53 -5.92 -0.39
C CYS A 150 8.62 -4.60 0.39
N HIS A 151 7.90 -4.45 1.51
CA HIS A 151 7.86 -3.24 2.34
C HIS A 151 8.32 -3.46 3.78
N GLU A 152 9.05 -4.53 4.02
CA GLU A 152 9.55 -4.91 5.35
C GLU A 152 11.07 -4.68 5.44
N ASP A 153 11.53 -3.52 4.91
CA ASP A 153 12.96 -3.15 4.81
C ASP A 153 13.65 -3.06 6.19
N ASP A 154 12.89 -2.94 7.27
CA ASP A 154 13.37 -2.95 8.65
C ASP A 154 13.53 -4.36 9.24
N CYS A 155 13.20 -5.40 8.47
CA CYS A 155 13.38 -6.80 8.83
C CYS A 155 14.47 -7.41 7.95
N GLY A 156 15.68 -7.50 8.50
CA GLY A 156 16.81 -8.12 7.81
C GLY A 156 16.71 -9.65 7.75
N GLN A 157 17.73 -10.29 7.18
CA GLN A 157 17.81 -11.74 6.98
C GLN A 157 17.63 -12.56 8.29
N ASN A 158 18.02 -12.00 9.42
CA ASN A 158 17.98 -12.69 10.72
C ASN A 158 16.75 -12.32 11.57
N ASP A 159 15.80 -11.60 11.00
CA ASP A 159 14.61 -11.05 11.71
C ASP A 159 13.32 -11.85 11.41
N ASP A 160 13.40 -13.16 11.25
CA ASP A 160 12.27 -13.99 10.92
C ASP A 160 11.18 -13.93 12.01
N ASN A 161 11.56 -13.89 13.28
CA ASN A 161 10.64 -13.70 14.40
C ASN A 161 9.85 -12.38 14.30
N LYS A 162 10.52 -11.28 13.94
CA LYS A 162 9.90 -9.97 13.78
C LYS A 162 8.88 -9.96 12.65
N ILE A 163 9.18 -10.64 11.53
CA ILE A 163 8.23 -10.82 10.42
C ILE A 163 7.02 -11.63 10.87
N ARG A 164 7.23 -12.77 11.54
CA ARG A 164 6.16 -13.66 12.05
C ARG A 164 5.24 -12.91 13.01
N GLU A 165 5.78 -12.21 13.99
CA GLU A 165 5.00 -11.40 14.92
C GLU A 165 4.15 -10.33 14.21
N ARG A 166 4.76 -9.63 13.25
CA ARG A 166 4.10 -8.59 12.48
C ARG A 166 2.93 -9.13 11.67
N PHE A 167 3.14 -10.23 10.95
CA PHE A 167 2.10 -10.82 10.11
C PHE A 167 1.06 -11.60 10.92
N THR A 168 1.43 -12.25 12.01
CA THR A 168 0.46 -12.83 12.97
C THR A 168 -0.51 -11.75 13.47
N ARG A 169 -0.01 -10.57 13.84
CA ARG A 169 -0.86 -9.44 14.22
C ARG A 169 -1.75 -8.97 13.07
N ARG A 170 -1.23 -8.93 11.83
CA ARG A 170 -2.02 -8.55 10.65
C ARG A 170 -3.11 -9.57 10.32
N ILE A 171 -2.83 -10.86 10.50
CA ILE A 171 -3.82 -11.95 10.36
C ILE A 171 -4.92 -11.80 11.39
N LYS A 172 -4.58 -11.61 12.67
CA LYS A 172 -5.57 -11.34 13.73
C LYS A 172 -6.42 -10.11 13.42
N ASN A 173 -5.81 -9.05 12.92
CA ASN A 173 -6.55 -7.85 12.48
C ASN A 173 -7.54 -8.19 11.36
N PHE A 174 -7.13 -8.99 10.38
CA PHE A 174 -7.98 -9.42 9.27
C PHE A 174 -9.15 -10.26 9.79
N GLN A 175 -8.88 -11.27 10.62
CA GLN A 175 -9.90 -12.10 11.24
C GLN A 175 -10.90 -11.28 12.05
N ASN A 176 -10.43 -10.31 12.84
CA ASN A 176 -11.28 -9.36 13.56
C ASN A 176 -12.13 -8.50 12.61
N VAL A 177 -11.54 -8.06 11.48
CA VAL A 177 -12.27 -7.25 10.50
C VAL A 177 -13.42 -8.02 9.88
N ILE A 178 -13.20 -9.29 9.51
CA ILE A 178 -14.22 -10.11 8.85
C ILE A 178 -15.28 -10.69 9.81
N SER A 179 -15.00 -10.73 11.10
CA SER A 179 -15.94 -11.24 12.11
C SER A 179 -17.00 -10.22 12.56
N HIS A 180 -16.92 -8.96 12.15
CA HIS A 180 -17.88 -7.93 12.51
C HIS A 180 -19.06 -7.89 11.54
N ASP A 181 -20.26 -7.58 12.04
CA ASP A 181 -21.50 -7.40 11.27
C ASP A 181 -21.51 -6.12 10.39
N VAL A 182 -20.42 -5.82 9.75
CA VAL A 182 -20.30 -4.68 8.82
C VAL A 182 -20.03 -5.23 7.43
N PRO A 183 -20.77 -4.78 6.42
CA PRO A 183 -20.54 -5.25 5.07
C PRO A 183 -19.11 -4.94 4.61
N ILE A 184 -18.45 -5.92 4.00
CA ILE A 184 -17.06 -5.83 3.58
C ILE A 184 -16.99 -5.74 2.07
N LEU A 185 -16.14 -4.83 1.57
CA LEU A 185 -15.76 -4.74 0.18
C LEU A 185 -14.30 -5.15 0.04
N PHE A 186 -14.06 -6.31 -0.56
CA PHE A 186 -12.72 -6.77 -0.91
C PHE A 186 -12.25 -6.10 -2.19
N ILE A 187 -11.02 -5.60 -2.18
CA ILE A 187 -10.38 -5.00 -3.34
C ILE A 187 -9.15 -5.81 -3.72
N ASN A 188 -9.17 -6.40 -4.91
CA ASN A 188 -8.01 -6.98 -5.56
C ASN A 188 -7.68 -6.18 -6.83
N ARG A 189 -6.41 -5.97 -7.08
CA ARG A 189 -5.95 -5.41 -8.35
C ARG A 189 -5.49 -6.56 -9.25
N TYR A 190 -6.16 -6.70 -10.37
CA TYR A 190 -5.67 -7.58 -11.43
C TYR A 190 -4.34 -7.04 -11.99
N CYS A 191 -3.28 -7.86 -11.93
CA CYS A 191 -2.00 -7.56 -12.57
C CYS A 191 -1.81 -8.52 -13.76
N PRO A 192 -1.80 -8.03 -15.01
CA PRO A 192 -1.65 -8.88 -16.19
C PRO A 192 -0.37 -9.72 -16.20
N ALA A 193 0.66 -9.29 -15.48
CA ALA A 193 1.94 -10.02 -15.35
C ALA A 193 1.83 -11.37 -14.60
N SER A 194 0.69 -11.65 -13.97
CA SER A 194 0.48 -12.89 -13.21
C SER A 194 -0.05 -14.07 -14.03
N ASN A 195 -0.04 -14.00 -15.37
CA ASN A 195 -0.64 -15.01 -16.26
C ASN A 195 -2.11 -15.37 -15.96
N LEU A 196 -2.78 -14.57 -15.13
CA LEU A 196 -4.17 -14.74 -14.80
C LEU A 196 -4.99 -13.97 -15.83
N THR A 197 -5.70 -14.66 -16.71
CA THR A 197 -6.68 -14.00 -17.59
C THR A 197 -7.88 -13.54 -16.77
N LYS A 198 -8.64 -12.57 -17.31
CA LYS A 198 -9.86 -12.09 -16.64
C LYS A 198 -10.85 -13.23 -16.39
N GLU A 199 -10.94 -14.18 -17.34
CA GLU A 199 -11.77 -15.38 -17.27
C GLU A 199 -11.34 -16.27 -16.09
N LYS A 200 -10.05 -16.60 -15.99
CA LYS A 200 -9.50 -17.38 -14.85
C LYS A 200 -9.70 -16.69 -13.50
N ALA A 201 -9.66 -15.36 -13.46
CA ALA A 201 -9.95 -14.63 -12.24
C ALA A 201 -11.43 -14.74 -11.82
N VAL A 202 -12.35 -14.75 -12.80
CA VAL A 202 -13.78 -14.95 -12.56
C VAL A 202 -14.05 -16.39 -12.12
N ASP A 203 -13.43 -17.37 -12.75
CA ASP A 203 -13.59 -18.79 -12.39
C ASP A 203 -13.13 -19.06 -10.96
N LEU A 204 -11.95 -18.53 -10.58
CA LEU A 204 -11.44 -18.60 -9.20
C LEU A 204 -12.31 -17.85 -8.16
N TYR A 205 -13.14 -16.92 -8.60
CA TYR A 205 -14.06 -16.21 -7.73
C TYR A 205 -15.37 -16.97 -7.52
N ASN A 206 -15.72 -17.85 -8.43
CA ASN A 206 -16.95 -18.65 -8.38
C ASN A 206 -16.76 -20.03 -7.69
N GLU A 207 -15.52 -20.44 -7.41
CA GLU A 207 -15.16 -21.61 -6.59
C GLU A 207 -15.20 -21.30 -5.09
#